data_6f16d6742c8441442e787d4bf9031522
#
_entry.id   6f16d6742c8441442e787d4bf9031522
#
_cell.length_a   1.000
_cell.length_b   1.000
_cell.length_c   1.000
_cell.angle_alpha   90.00
_cell.angle_beta   90.00
_cell.angle_gamma   90.00
#
_symmetry.space_group_name_H-M   'P 1'
#
loop_
_entity.id
_entity.type
_entity.pdbx_description
1 polymer ?
#
loop_
_entity_poly.entity_id
_entity_poly.type
_entity_poly.pdbx_seq_one_letter_code
_entity_poly.pdbx_strand_id
1 'polypeptide(L)'
;MPDPAPQLQEQITVILAASSLGDAASPAHARLDHMADGDGQLRLLVSVPPPEVARLGSRLEDWRLTLLAVLTKQWSAYQIQLALTMHQDTHQEAVAPTLKPKTAPVKTTPPPNRSNLLPPQIARVIAVASGKGGVGKSTTALNLAIAFGQLGWRVGLLDADIYGPSLPRLIGQADTKLATHKDEGQPTRQRLSVVPFAGVACMSMGFLVPEQEPIIWRGPMVMGAVQQLFSDVDWPALDLLVVDMPPGTGDAHLTLVQRVPLNGAIIVSTPQDLALIDARKGLAMFQRTQVPVLGMVENMSLFHCSHCGQDTPIFGHGGAQSTAEALGIPFLGALPLDPAIQTYRQIAERCRQQLQS
;
A
#
# COMPACT_ATOMS: atom_id res chain seq x y z
N MET A 1 -28.88 -0.75 30.78
CA MET A 1 -27.75 -0.31 31.61
C MET A 1 -26.93 0.65 30.77
N PRO A 2 -26.43 1.78 31.31
CA PRO A 2 -25.56 2.68 30.54
C PRO A 2 -24.29 1.92 30.14
N ASP A 3 -23.81 2.18 28.93
CA ASP A 3 -22.59 1.61 28.36
C ASP A 3 -21.39 1.91 29.30
N PRO A 4 -20.69 0.91 29.84
CA PRO A 4 -19.57 1.14 30.77
C PRO A 4 -18.32 1.73 30.08
N ALA A 5 -18.29 1.75 28.74
CA ALA A 5 -17.14 2.15 27.97
C ALA A 5 -16.62 3.58 28.25
N PRO A 6 -17.46 4.63 28.40
CA PRO A 6 -16.96 5.99 28.64
C PRO A 6 -16.23 6.14 29.99
N GLN A 7 -16.73 5.52 31.07
CA GLN A 7 -16.11 5.58 32.37
C GLN A 7 -14.78 4.82 32.41
N LEU A 8 -14.70 3.69 31.71
CA LEU A 8 -13.49 2.89 31.59
C LEU A 8 -12.40 3.65 30.84
N GLN A 9 -12.76 4.30 29.75
CA GLN A 9 -11.85 5.13 28.93
C GLN A 9 -11.26 6.29 29.75
N GLU A 10 -12.08 6.97 30.55
CA GLU A 10 -11.63 8.07 31.40
C GLU A 10 -10.64 7.58 32.47
N GLN A 11 -10.92 6.46 33.12
CA GLN A 11 -10.03 5.86 34.14
C GLN A 11 -8.68 5.43 33.53
N ILE A 12 -8.67 4.81 32.34
CA ILE A 12 -7.44 4.44 31.66
C ILE A 12 -6.63 5.69 31.31
N THR A 13 -7.28 6.73 30.82
CA THR A 13 -6.63 8.01 30.49
C THR A 13 -5.94 8.63 31.71
N VAL A 14 -6.58 8.58 32.88
CA VAL A 14 -5.98 9.04 34.16
C VAL A 14 -4.74 8.22 34.51
N ILE A 15 -4.78 6.91 34.37
CA ILE A 15 -3.62 6.03 34.64
C ILE A 15 -2.46 6.35 33.69
N LEU A 16 -2.74 6.60 32.41
CA LEU A 16 -1.72 6.96 31.43
C LEU A 16 -1.09 8.34 31.71
N ALA A 17 -1.86 9.28 32.25
CA ALA A 17 -1.37 10.60 32.63
C ALA A 17 -0.49 10.59 33.89
N ALA A 18 -0.47 9.50 34.67
CA ALA A 18 0.39 9.39 35.84
C ALA A 18 1.87 9.39 35.43
N SER A 19 2.68 10.24 36.07
CA SER A 19 4.10 10.45 35.74
C SER A 19 5.00 9.23 36.01
N SER A 20 4.52 8.25 36.77
CA SER A 20 5.21 6.98 37.00
C SER A 20 4.21 5.87 37.35
N LEU A 21 4.48 4.68 36.86
CA LEU A 21 3.78 3.43 37.22
C LEU A 21 4.75 2.59 38.04
N GLY A 22 4.70 2.72 39.35
CA GLY A 22 5.67 2.08 40.24
C GLY A 22 7.09 2.63 40.02
N ASP A 23 8.09 1.74 39.89
CA ASP A 23 9.49 2.09 39.62
C ASP A 23 9.80 2.31 38.11
N ALA A 24 8.84 2.08 37.23
CA ALA A 24 9.02 2.23 35.80
C ALA A 24 8.82 3.69 35.35
N ALA A 25 9.80 4.25 34.67
CA ALA A 25 9.68 5.58 34.04
C ALA A 25 8.60 5.57 32.96
N SER A 26 7.54 6.35 33.15
CA SER A 26 6.45 6.48 32.20
C SER A 26 6.86 7.39 31.02
N PRO A 27 6.41 7.12 29.79
CA PRO A 27 6.55 8.04 28.69
C PRO A 27 5.67 9.28 28.90
N ALA A 28 6.23 10.46 28.71
CA ALA A 28 5.45 11.68 28.71
C ALA A 28 4.48 11.68 27.51
N HIS A 29 3.28 12.23 27.73
CA HIS A 29 2.25 12.34 26.68
C HIS A 29 1.77 11.01 26.05
N ALA A 30 1.90 9.88 26.77
CA ALA A 30 1.23 8.65 26.35
C ALA A 30 -0.28 8.84 26.41
N ARG A 31 -1.01 8.37 25.40
CA ARG A 31 -2.46 8.49 25.33
C ARG A 31 -3.14 7.24 24.78
N LEU A 32 -4.39 7.05 25.19
CA LEU A 32 -5.24 5.99 24.66
C LEU A 32 -5.84 6.43 23.32
N ASP A 33 -5.42 5.78 22.23
CA ASP A 33 -5.93 6.08 20.89
C ASP A 33 -7.18 5.27 20.56
N HIS A 34 -7.24 4.03 21.03
CA HIS A 34 -8.38 3.16 20.78
C HIS A 34 -8.62 2.19 21.92
N MET A 35 -9.90 1.94 22.18
CA MET A 35 -10.37 0.93 23.13
C MET A 35 -11.50 0.14 22.48
N ALA A 36 -11.42 -1.19 22.54
CA ALA A 36 -12.50 -2.08 22.14
C ALA A 36 -12.79 -3.06 23.28
N ASP A 37 -14.04 -3.11 23.70
CA ASP A 37 -14.57 -4.02 24.71
C ASP A 37 -15.54 -5.02 24.04
N GLY A 38 -15.36 -6.30 24.29
CA GLY A 38 -16.22 -7.35 23.74
C GLY A 38 -15.86 -8.72 24.28
N ASP A 39 -16.86 -9.54 24.61
CA ASP A 39 -16.74 -10.93 25.05
C ASP A 39 -15.75 -11.17 26.22
N GLY A 40 -15.67 -10.22 27.14
CA GLY A 40 -14.73 -10.30 28.27
C GLY A 40 -13.27 -10.01 27.90
N GLN A 41 -13.02 -9.51 26.68
CA GLN A 41 -11.72 -9.04 26.23
C GLN A 41 -11.70 -7.52 26.11
N LEU A 42 -10.67 -6.89 26.69
CA LEU A 42 -10.42 -5.48 26.58
C LEU A 42 -9.14 -5.24 25.75
N ARG A 43 -9.28 -4.66 24.57
CA ARG A 43 -8.16 -4.34 23.68
C ARG A 43 -7.86 -2.86 23.72
N LEU A 44 -6.63 -2.52 24.07
CA LEU A 44 -6.17 -1.15 24.25
C LEU A 44 -5.03 -0.85 23.26
N LEU A 45 -5.14 0.25 22.54
CA LEU A 45 -4.06 0.81 21.74
C LEU A 45 -3.61 2.11 22.38
N VAL A 46 -2.38 2.13 22.88
CA VAL A 46 -1.77 3.29 23.52
C VAL A 46 -0.65 3.83 22.66
N SER A 47 -0.71 5.11 22.34
CA SER A 47 0.32 5.79 21.55
C SER A 47 1.30 6.57 22.43
N VAL A 48 2.56 6.56 21.99
CA VAL A 48 3.68 7.23 22.66
C VAL A 48 4.39 8.12 21.63
N PRO A 49 4.75 9.39 21.98
CA PRO A 49 5.48 10.26 21.08
C PRO A 49 6.86 9.69 20.68
N PRO A 50 7.31 9.86 19.42
CA PRO A 50 8.61 9.37 18.96
C PRO A 50 9.81 9.77 19.81
N PRO A 51 9.91 10.99 20.35
CA PRO A 51 11.01 11.38 21.27
C PRO A 51 11.05 10.52 22.52
N GLU A 52 9.89 10.16 23.08
CA GLU A 52 9.78 9.34 24.27
C GLU A 52 10.13 7.87 24.00
N VAL A 53 9.76 7.35 22.84
CA VAL A 53 10.18 6.02 22.38
C VAL A 53 11.71 5.95 22.28
N ALA A 54 12.34 6.98 21.71
CA ALA A 54 13.80 7.07 21.60
C ALA A 54 14.47 7.21 22.98
N ARG A 55 13.88 7.99 23.91
CA ARG A 55 14.39 8.20 25.28
C ARG A 55 14.33 6.93 26.12
N LEU A 56 13.25 6.17 26.01
CA LEU A 56 13.02 4.99 26.85
C LEU A 56 13.69 3.73 26.29
N GLY A 57 13.79 3.60 24.96
CA GLY A 57 14.40 2.43 24.33
C GLY A 57 13.78 1.11 24.82
N SER A 58 14.62 0.19 25.32
CA SER A 58 14.16 -1.11 25.86
C SER A 58 13.27 -0.98 27.10
N ARG A 59 13.36 0.11 27.86
CA ARG A 59 12.51 0.34 29.05
C ARG A 59 11.04 0.62 28.71
N LEU A 60 10.73 0.89 27.44
CA LEU A 60 9.37 1.06 26.98
C LEU A 60 8.56 -0.25 27.09
N GLU A 61 9.20 -1.38 26.86
CA GLU A 61 8.56 -2.69 27.03
C GLU A 61 8.34 -3.01 28.51
N ASP A 62 9.27 -2.67 29.39
CA ASP A 62 9.10 -2.80 30.85
C ASP A 62 7.93 -1.95 31.34
N TRP A 63 7.80 -0.73 30.84
CA TRP A 63 6.66 0.13 31.13
C TRP A 63 5.35 -0.46 30.61
N ARG A 64 5.31 -1.01 29.39
CA ARG A 64 4.12 -1.68 28.83
C ARG A 64 3.67 -2.85 29.70
N LEU A 65 4.60 -3.68 30.15
CA LEU A 65 4.30 -4.81 31.03
C LEU A 65 3.78 -4.36 32.42
N THR A 66 4.38 -3.30 32.98
CA THR A 66 3.93 -2.70 34.24
C THR A 66 2.52 -2.13 34.11
N LEU A 67 2.25 -1.38 33.02
CA LEU A 67 0.92 -0.86 32.74
C LEU A 67 -0.10 -1.99 32.58
N LEU A 68 0.23 -3.04 31.85
CA LEU A 68 -0.64 -4.21 31.67
C LEU A 68 -0.95 -4.89 33.01
N ALA A 69 0.04 -5.03 33.91
CA ALA A 69 -0.16 -5.61 35.22
C ALA A 69 -1.09 -4.76 36.11
N VAL A 70 -0.94 -3.43 36.09
CA VAL A 70 -1.82 -2.49 36.81
C VAL A 70 -3.25 -2.59 36.28
N LEU A 71 -3.42 -2.56 34.96
CA LEU A 71 -4.74 -2.66 34.32
C LEU A 71 -5.42 -4.00 34.63
N THR A 72 -4.70 -5.11 34.54
CA THR A 72 -5.22 -6.45 34.82
C THR A 72 -5.63 -6.61 36.29
N LYS A 73 -4.89 -6.00 37.22
CA LYS A 73 -5.26 -6.00 38.64
C LYS A 73 -6.53 -5.19 38.89
N GLN A 74 -6.70 -4.07 38.21
CA GLN A 74 -7.84 -3.17 38.39
C GLN A 74 -9.12 -3.70 37.72
N TRP A 75 -8.99 -4.36 36.57
CA TRP A 75 -10.09 -4.95 35.81
C TRP A 75 -9.93 -6.46 35.63
N SER A 76 -9.88 -7.18 36.74
CA SER A 76 -9.66 -8.63 36.75
C SER A 76 -10.74 -9.47 36.04
N ALA A 77 -11.88 -8.87 35.71
CA ALA A 77 -12.96 -9.51 34.92
C ALA A 77 -12.66 -9.56 33.43
N TYR A 78 -11.64 -8.85 32.96
CA TYR A 78 -11.29 -8.77 31.52
C TYR A 78 -9.94 -9.44 31.22
N GLN A 79 -9.87 -10.06 30.05
CA GLN A 79 -8.58 -10.38 29.42
C GLN A 79 -8.07 -9.13 28.69
N ILE A 80 -7.00 -8.50 29.19
CA ILE A 80 -6.51 -7.24 28.64
C ILE A 80 -5.40 -7.49 27.64
N GLN A 81 -5.54 -6.96 26.43
CA GLN A 81 -4.53 -6.90 25.40
C GLN A 81 -4.10 -5.44 25.22
N LEU A 82 -2.81 -5.15 25.42
CA LEU A 82 -2.24 -3.82 25.33
C LEU A 82 -1.19 -3.77 24.23
N ALA A 83 -1.46 -2.98 23.17
CA ALA A 83 -0.53 -2.67 22.11
C ALA A 83 -0.02 -1.23 22.23
N LEU A 84 1.28 -1.03 21.93
CA LEU A 84 1.87 0.31 21.84
C LEU A 84 2.03 0.70 20.36
N THR A 85 1.80 1.99 20.09
CA THR A 85 2.05 2.63 18.78
C THR A 85 2.78 3.95 18.98
N MET A 86 3.20 4.59 17.91
CA MET A 86 3.80 5.93 17.95
C MET A 86 2.83 6.95 17.38
N HIS A 87 2.72 8.12 18.02
CA HIS A 87 1.97 9.25 17.47
C HIS A 87 2.84 10.50 17.41
N GLN A 88 2.54 11.39 16.48
CA GLN A 88 3.10 12.74 16.46
C GLN A 88 2.06 13.69 17.06
N ASP A 89 2.43 14.45 18.08
CA ASP A 89 1.59 15.50 18.62
C ASP A 89 1.39 16.59 17.55
N THR A 90 0.21 16.65 16.97
CA THR A 90 -0.21 17.72 16.05
C THR A 90 -0.84 18.91 16.78
N HIS A 91 -0.72 19.00 18.10
CA HIS A 91 -1.16 20.15 18.89
C HIS A 91 0.00 21.14 19.16
N GLN A 92 0.47 21.80 18.10
CA GLN A 92 0.83 23.20 18.23
C GLN A 92 -0.42 24.00 17.85
N GLU A 93 -0.93 24.78 18.80
CA GLU A 93 -2.00 25.75 18.55
C GLU A 93 -1.66 26.55 17.30
N ALA A 94 -2.52 26.44 16.30
CA ALA A 94 -2.41 27.22 15.08
C ALA A 94 -2.74 28.68 15.40
N VAL A 95 -1.72 29.46 15.76
CA VAL A 95 -1.74 30.88 15.50
C VAL A 95 -1.72 31.01 13.98
N ALA A 96 -2.85 31.38 13.41
CA ALA A 96 -3.02 31.57 11.98
C ALA A 96 -1.98 32.57 11.46
N PRO A 97 -0.99 32.16 10.65
CA PRO A 97 -0.15 33.10 9.97
C PRO A 97 -0.90 33.57 8.73
N THR A 98 -1.19 34.85 8.66
CA THR A 98 -1.53 35.58 7.45
C THR A 98 -0.50 35.24 6.37
N LEU A 99 -0.85 34.37 5.44
CA LEU A 99 -0.04 34.00 4.29
C LEU A 99 0.06 35.19 3.34
N LYS A 100 1.14 35.97 3.46
CA LYS A 100 1.65 36.74 2.33
C LYS A 100 2.43 35.76 1.44
N PRO A 101 2.20 35.72 0.12
CA PRO A 101 2.92 34.82 -0.78
C PRO A 101 4.37 35.29 -0.89
N LYS A 102 5.30 34.65 -0.17
CA LYS A 102 6.72 34.72 -0.47
C LYS A 102 7.02 33.60 -1.47
N THR A 103 7.06 33.95 -2.73
CA THR A 103 7.71 33.17 -3.78
C THR A 103 9.25 33.21 -3.53
N ALA A 104 9.73 32.32 -2.70
CA ALA A 104 11.12 31.93 -2.73
C ALA A 104 11.26 30.78 -3.75
N PRO A 105 12.23 30.85 -4.68
CA PRO A 105 12.44 29.74 -5.59
C PRO A 105 12.82 28.51 -4.76
N VAL A 106 11.98 27.48 -4.82
CA VAL A 106 12.31 26.15 -4.34
C VAL A 106 13.56 25.74 -5.13
N LYS A 107 14.73 25.61 -4.44
CA LYS A 107 15.88 24.99 -5.04
C LYS A 107 15.45 23.57 -5.40
N THR A 108 15.16 23.37 -6.68
CA THR A 108 14.99 22.03 -7.26
C THR A 108 16.35 21.36 -7.13
N THR A 109 16.49 20.53 -6.11
CA THR A 109 17.55 19.51 -6.13
C THR A 109 17.30 18.72 -7.42
N PRO A 110 18.32 18.54 -8.27
CA PRO A 110 18.18 17.73 -9.47
C PRO A 110 17.64 16.35 -9.04
N PRO A 111 16.72 15.76 -9.82
CA PRO A 111 16.16 14.46 -9.48
C PRO A 111 17.32 13.49 -9.24
N PRO A 112 17.27 12.65 -8.18
CA PRO A 112 18.33 11.70 -7.92
C PRO A 112 18.57 10.92 -9.19
N ASN A 113 19.84 10.75 -9.54
CA ASN A 113 20.27 10.05 -10.76
C ASN A 113 19.51 8.71 -10.79
N ARG A 114 18.43 8.64 -11.56
CA ARG A 114 17.60 7.44 -11.70
C ARG A 114 18.52 6.42 -12.35
N SER A 115 19.15 5.57 -11.54
CA SER A 115 19.85 4.41 -12.06
C SER A 115 18.83 3.67 -12.92
N ASN A 116 19.07 3.62 -14.22
CA ASN A 116 18.11 3.09 -15.18
C ASN A 116 18.03 1.57 -14.97
N LEU A 117 17.20 1.14 -14.00
CA LEU A 117 16.97 -0.28 -13.72
C LEU A 117 16.13 -0.93 -14.83
N LEU A 118 15.58 -0.12 -15.72
CA LEU A 118 14.69 -0.60 -16.76
C LEU A 118 15.49 -1.29 -17.87
N PRO A 119 15.23 -2.58 -18.13
CA PRO A 119 15.79 -3.27 -19.29
C PRO A 119 15.41 -2.57 -20.60
N PRO A 120 16.35 -2.41 -21.57
CA PRO A 120 16.13 -1.64 -22.78
C PRO A 120 15.01 -2.18 -23.67
N GLN A 121 14.64 -3.44 -23.51
CA GLN A 121 13.54 -4.08 -24.23
C GLN A 121 12.13 -3.70 -23.72
N ILE A 122 12.02 -2.94 -22.63
CA ILE A 122 10.76 -2.48 -22.07
C ILE A 122 10.56 -1.01 -22.45
N ALA A 123 9.56 -0.72 -23.27
CA ALA A 123 9.33 0.63 -23.77
C ALA A 123 8.69 1.57 -22.75
N ARG A 124 7.73 1.07 -21.97
CA ARG A 124 6.97 1.86 -20.97
C ARG A 124 6.73 1.06 -19.73
N VAL A 125 6.61 1.77 -18.58
CA VAL A 125 6.25 1.18 -17.29
C VAL A 125 5.14 2.01 -16.65
N ILE A 126 4.08 1.35 -16.20
CA ILE A 126 3.05 1.99 -15.37
C ILE A 126 2.94 1.29 -14.02
N ALA A 127 2.63 2.07 -12.99
CA ALA A 127 2.36 1.56 -11.65
C ALA A 127 0.86 1.41 -11.42
N VAL A 128 0.43 0.32 -10.80
CA VAL A 128 -0.91 0.18 -10.20
C VAL A 128 -0.72 0.21 -8.69
N ALA A 129 -1.29 1.22 -8.06
CA ALA A 129 -1.06 1.52 -6.64
C ALA A 129 -2.37 1.65 -5.88
N SER A 130 -2.31 1.46 -4.57
CA SER A 130 -3.44 1.69 -3.67
C SER A 130 -2.95 2.24 -2.34
N GLY A 131 -3.78 3.03 -1.67
CA GLY A 131 -3.44 3.58 -0.36
C GLY A 131 -3.46 2.54 0.76
N LYS A 132 -4.20 1.43 0.62
CA LYS A 132 -4.28 0.34 1.58
C LYS A 132 -4.39 -1.02 0.89
N GLY A 133 -4.18 -2.10 1.65
CA GLY A 133 -4.41 -3.48 1.21
C GLY A 133 -5.89 -3.82 1.09
N GLY A 134 -6.21 -4.86 0.32
CA GLY A 134 -7.58 -5.40 0.21
C GLY A 134 -8.53 -4.65 -0.72
N VAL A 135 -8.08 -3.63 -1.46
CA VAL A 135 -8.92 -2.89 -2.42
C VAL A 135 -8.98 -3.55 -3.82
N GLY A 136 -8.38 -4.71 -3.99
CA GLY A 136 -8.34 -5.42 -5.28
C GLY A 136 -7.30 -4.90 -6.26
N LYS A 137 -6.24 -4.24 -5.78
CA LYS A 137 -5.12 -3.68 -6.57
C LYS A 137 -4.52 -4.71 -7.53
N SER A 138 -4.08 -5.85 -7.01
CA SER A 138 -3.38 -6.89 -7.78
C SER A 138 -4.29 -7.55 -8.83
N THR A 139 -5.56 -7.79 -8.48
CA THR A 139 -6.58 -8.25 -9.43
C THR A 139 -6.79 -7.22 -10.55
N THR A 140 -6.83 -5.94 -10.20
CA THR A 140 -6.95 -4.85 -11.18
C THR A 140 -5.71 -4.77 -12.06
N ALA A 141 -4.50 -4.90 -11.49
CA ALA A 141 -3.24 -4.89 -12.25
C ALA A 141 -3.18 -6.03 -13.28
N LEU A 142 -3.53 -7.25 -12.86
CA LEU A 142 -3.56 -8.42 -13.75
C LEU A 142 -4.57 -8.23 -14.91
N ASN A 143 -5.80 -7.86 -14.59
CA ASN A 143 -6.83 -7.70 -15.62
C ASN A 143 -6.57 -6.51 -16.54
N LEU A 144 -5.95 -5.42 -16.06
CA LEU A 144 -5.47 -4.33 -16.91
C LEU A 144 -4.35 -4.81 -17.84
N ALA A 145 -3.39 -5.60 -17.35
CA ALA A 145 -2.34 -6.17 -18.20
C ALA A 145 -2.92 -7.04 -19.31
N ILE A 146 -3.88 -7.89 -18.99
CA ILE A 146 -4.59 -8.71 -19.99
C ILE A 146 -5.34 -7.80 -20.99
N ALA A 147 -6.03 -6.77 -20.50
CA ALA A 147 -6.79 -5.85 -21.35
C ALA A 147 -5.88 -5.06 -22.31
N PHE A 148 -4.71 -4.59 -21.85
CA PHE A 148 -3.71 -3.99 -22.74
C PHE A 148 -3.20 -4.99 -23.80
N GLY A 149 -3.02 -6.27 -23.43
CA GLY A 149 -2.70 -7.34 -24.38
C GLY A 149 -3.77 -7.51 -25.46
N GLN A 150 -5.05 -7.44 -25.09
CA GLN A 150 -6.18 -7.48 -26.04
C GLN A 150 -6.27 -6.23 -26.94
N LEU A 151 -5.62 -5.12 -26.54
CA LEU A 151 -5.46 -3.93 -27.40
C LEU A 151 -4.26 -4.02 -28.35
N GLY A 152 -3.59 -5.18 -28.40
CA GLY A 152 -2.49 -5.48 -29.31
C GLY A 152 -1.10 -5.10 -28.79
N TRP A 153 -0.94 -4.74 -27.51
CA TRP A 153 0.37 -4.48 -26.91
C TRP A 153 1.01 -5.76 -26.38
N ARG A 154 2.34 -5.82 -26.41
CA ARG A 154 3.13 -6.86 -25.72
C ARG A 154 3.29 -6.41 -24.27
N VAL A 155 2.70 -7.14 -23.36
CA VAL A 155 2.56 -6.70 -21.96
C VAL A 155 3.26 -7.64 -21.00
N GLY A 156 3.98 -7.05 -20.05
CA GLY A 156 4.47 -7.74 -18.85
C GLY A 156 3.70 -7.28 -17.61
N LEU A 157 3.64 -8.15 -16.61
CA LEU A 157 3.12 -7.85 -15.27
C LEU A 157 4.17 -8.24 -14.24
N LEU A 158 4.59 -7.26 -13.45
CA LEU A 158 5.48 -7.46 -12.30
C LEU A 158 4.72 -7.24 -11.01
N ASP A 159 4.58 -8.28 -10.19
CA ASP A 159 4.13 -8.16 -8.81
C ASP A 159 5.32 -7.78 -7.92
N ALA A 160 5.34 -6.53 -7.49
CA ALA A 160 6.38 -5.95 -6.66
C ALA A 160 5.98 -5.89 -5.17
N ASP A 161 4.85 -6.50 -4.79
CA ASP A 161 4.46 -6.65 -3.39
C ASP A 161 5.24 -7.80 -2.73
N ILE A 162 6.44 -7.46 -2.26
CA ILE A 162 7.37 -8.43 -1.67
C ILE A 162 6.83 -9.00 -0.35
N TYR A 163 6.01 -8.24 0.36
CA TYR A 163 5.47 -8.65 1.67
C TYR A 163 4.28 -9.60 1.55
N GLY A 164 3.51 -9.50 0.48
CA GLY A 164 2.32 -10.31 0.24
C GLY A 164 2.09 -10.59 -1.24
N PRO A 165 3.03 -11.27 -1.92
CA PRO A 165 2.92 -11.53 -3.34
C PRO A 165 1.66 -12.36 -3.63
N SER A 166 0.81 -11.84 -4.50
CA SER A 166 -0.51 -12.44 -4.77
C SER A 166 -0.64 -13.03 -6.18
N LEU A 167 0.24 -12.64 -7.10
CA LEU A 167 0.15 -13.01 -8.51
C LEU A 167 0.16 -14.53 -8.76
N PRO A 168 1.02 -15.34 -8.11
CA PRO A 168 1.02 -16.79 -8.33
C PRO A 168 -0.32 -17.45 -8.03
N ARG A 169 -1.00 -17.00 -6.97
CA ARG A 169 -2.35 -17.48 -6.61
C ARG A 169 -3.41 -16.98 -7.59
N LEU A 170 -3.36 -15.70 -7.99
CA LEU A 170 -4.32 -15.11 -8.91
C LEU A 170 -4.34 -15.81 -10.27
N ILE A 171 -3.18 -16.30 -10.74
CA ILE A 171 -3.08 -17.00 -12.01
C ILE A 171 -3.15 -18.54 -11.88
N GLY A 172 -3.39 -19.05 -10.66
CA GLY A 172 -3.49 -20.49 -10.41
C GLY A 172 -2.18 -21.26 -10.57
N GLN A 173 -1.03 -20.61 -10.37
CA GLN A 173 0.30 -21.17 -10.57
C GLN A 173 1.20 -21.00 -9.33
N ALA A 174 0.65 -21.17 -8.13
CA ALA A 174 1.36 -21.00 -6.87
C ALA A 174 2.56 -21.97 -6.71
N ASP A 175 2.45 -23.18 -7.25
CA ASP A 175 3.48 -24.21 -7.18
C ASP A 175 4.47 -24.20 -8.35
N THR A 176 4.41 -23.21 -9.22
CA THR A 176 5.28 -23.12 -10.40
C THR A 176 6.71 -22.82 -9.98
N LYS A 177 7.63 -23.72 -10.34
CA LYS A 177 9.06 -23.49 -10.20
C LYS A 177 9.55 -22.69 -11.41
N LEU A 178 10.19 -21.56 -11.15
CA LEU A 178 10.79 -20.76 -12.22
C LEU A 178 11.93 -21.53 -12.91
N ALA A 179 11.90 -21.54 -14.22
CA ALA A 179 13.05 -21.98 -14.99
C ALA A 179 14.14 -20.90 -14.91
N THR A 180 15.39 -21.35 -14.74
CA THR A 180 16.58 -20.50 -14.78
C THR A 180 17.47 -20.94 -15.94
N HIS A 181 18.08 -20.00 -16.61
CA HIS A 181 19.06 -20.26 -17.65
C HIS A 181 20.27 -19.34 -17.49
N LYS A 182 21.39 -19.74 -18.09
CA LYS A 182 22.60 -18.92 -18.06
C LYS A 182 22.46 -17.76 -19.05
N ASP A 183 22.91 -16.58 -18.64
CA ASP A 183 23.01 -15.43 -19.52
C ASP A 183 24.04 -15.70 -20.62
N GLU A 184 23.67 -15.56 -21.90
CA GLU A 184 24.57 -15.82 -23.04
C GLU A 184 25.79 -14.88 -23.05
N GLY A 185 25.63 -13.63 -22.55
CA GLY A 185 26.70 -12.64 -22.46
C GLY A 185 27.55 -12.73 -21.18
N GLN A 186 27.03 -13.37 -20.13
CA GLN A 186 27.67 -13.53 -18.83
C GLN A 186 27.38 -14.93 -18.23
N PRO A 187 28.14 -15.96 -18.58
CA PRO A 187 27.84 -17.36 -18.20
C PRO A 187 27.75 -17.63 -16.70
N THR A 188 28.29 -16.74 -15.87
CA THR A 188 28.20 -16.80 -14.40
C THR A 188 26.88 -16.22 -13.86
N ARG A 189 26.11 -15.49 -14.69
CA ARG A 189 24.83 -14.89 -14.32
C ARG A 189 23.69 -15.82 -14.70
N GLN A 190 22.80 -16.05 -13.75
CA GLN A 190 21.54 -16.76 -14.00
C GLN A 190 20.44 -15.76 -14.30
N ARG A 191 19.62 -16.06 -15.29
CA ARG A 191 18.42 -15.31 -15.67
C ARG A 191 17.18 -16.10 -15.26
N LEU A 192 16.13 -15.38 -14.89
CA LEU A 192 14.84 -15.94 -14.48
C LEU A 192 13.85 -15.84 -15.65
N SER A 193 13.25 -16.96 -16.03
CA SER A 193 12.22 -16.95 -17.07
C SER A 193 10.91 -16.37 -16.54
N VAL A 194 10.19 -15.61 -17.37
CA VAL A 194 8.84 -15.15 -17.07
C VAL A 194 7.85 -16.31 -17.10
N VAL A 195 6.76 -16.18 -16.36
CA VAL A 195 5.63 -17.12 -16.36
C VAL A 195 4.54 -16.57 -17.30
N PRO A 196 4.24 -17.23 -18.43
CA PRO A 196 3.21 -16.76 -19.34
C PRO A 196 1.80 -17.04 -18.79
N PHE A 197 0.93 -16.02 -18.83
CA PHE A 197 -0.48 -16.17 -18.48
C PHE A 197 -1.36 -15.25 -19.32
N ALA A 198 -2.36 -15.79 -20.01
CA ALA A 198 -3.32 -15.06 -20.85
C ALA A 198 -2.65 -14.05 -21.82
N GLY A 199 -1.48 -14.38 -22.38
CA GLY A 199 -0.73 -13.52 -23.30
C GLY A 199 0.13 -12.45 -22.61
N VAL A 200 0.21 -12.45 -21.27
CA VAL A 200 1.03 -11.54 -20.45
C VAL A 200 2.25 -12.28 -19.93
N ALA A 201 3.43 -11.64 -19.97
CA ALA A 201 4.65 -12.14 -19.34
C ALA A 201 4.65 -11.76 -17.84
N CYS A 202 4.43 -12.72 -16.96
CA CYS A 202 4.25 -12.49 -15.53
C CYS A 202 5.54 -12.78 -14.74
N MET A 203 5.81 -11.97 -13.69
CA MET A 203 6.84 -12.22 -12.70
C MET A 203 6.40 -11.74 -11.33
N SER A 204 6.77 -12.48 -10.29
CA SER A 204 6.48 -12.16 -8.89
C SER A 204 7.57 -12.72 -7.98
N MET A 205 7.82 -12.06 -6.85
CA MET A 205 8.61 -12.63 -5.77
C MET A 205 8.01 -13.94 -5.23
N GLY A 206 6.70 -14.11 -5.31
CA GLY A 206 6.01 -15.33 -4.88
C GLY A 206 6.35 -16.57 -5.68
N PHE A 207 7.02 -16.45 -6.85
CA PHE A 207 7.58 -17.59 -7.55
C PHE A 207 8.99 -17.98 -7.06
N LEU A 208 9.67 -17.07 -6.36
CA LEU A 208 11.06 -17.27 -5.89
C LEU A 208 11.10 -17.72 -4.44
N VAL A 209 10.09 -17.37 -3.66
CA VAL A 209 10.05 -17.62 -2.23
C VAL A 209 8.85 -18.51 -1.91
N PRO A 210 9.07 -19.66 -1.23
CA PRO A 210 7.97 -20.50 -0.75
C PRO A 210 7.06 -19.69 0.20
N GLU A 211 5.76 -19.77 -0.01
CA GLU A 211 4.77 -19.00 0.75
C GLU A 211 4.80 -19.29 2.27
N GLN A 212 5.27 -20.48 2.64
CA GLN A 212 5.32 -20.95 4.04
C GLN A 212 6.57 -20.50 4.78
N GLU A 213 7.57 -19.90 4.10
CA GLU A 213 8.78 -19.42 4.73
C GLU A 213 8.64 -17.97 5.17
N PRO A 214 8.62 -17.67 6.48
CA PRO A 214 8.56 -16.29 6.97
C PRO A 214 9.91 -15.60 6.72
N ILE A 215 9.98 -14.79 5.68
CA ILE A 215 11.17 -13.96 5.40
C ILE A 215 11.01 -12.63 6.10
N ILE A 216 11.99 -12.30 6.95
CA ILE A 216 12.06 -10.96 7.58
C ILE A 216 12.73 -10.01 6.57
N TRP A 217 11.92 -9.29 5.82
CA TRP A 217 12.39 -8.29 4.86
C TRP A 217 12.88 -7.03 5.58
N ARG A 218 14.14 -6.66 5.32
CA ARG A 218 14.72 -5.38 5.74
C ARG A 218 14.91 -4.48 4.53
N GLY A 219 14.86 -3.16 4.71
CA GLY A 219 14.92 -2.18 3.62
C GLY A 219 15.96 -2.47 2.53
N PRO A 220 17.24 -2.74 2.85
CA PRO A 220 18.25 -3.07 1.85
C PRO A 220 17.96 -4.38 1.06
N MET A 221 17.33 -5.38 1.69
CA MET A 221 16.95 -6.63 1.03
C MET A 221 15.80 -6.42 0.04
N VAL A 222 14.81 -5.63 0.42
CA VAL A 222 13.69 -5.23 -0.46
C VAL A 222 14.24 -4.57 -1.73
N MET A 223 15.22 -3.69 -1.57
CA MET A 223 15.88 -3.01 -2.69
C MET A 223 16.59 -3.98 -3.63
N GLY A 224 17.36 -4.92 -3.07
CA GLY A 224 18.04 -5.96 -3.85
C GLY A 224 17.05 -6.83 -4.62
N ALA A 225 15.96 -7.24 -3.98
CA ALA A 225 14.91 -8.04 -4.62
C ALA A 225 14.21 -7.30 -5.76
N VAL A 226 13.81 -6.03 -5.56
CA VAL A 226 13.25 -5.20 -6.64
C VAL A 226 14.25 -5.07 -7.80
N GLN A 227 15.52 -4.82 -7.51
CA GLN A 227 16.53 -4.73 -8.55
C GLN A 227 16.66 -6.03 -9.34
N GLN A 228 16.67 -7.19 -8.68
CA GLN A 228 16.71 -8.49 -9.33
C GLN A 228 15.50 -8.72 -10.24
N LEU A 229 14.29 -8.37 -9.81
CA LEU A 229 13.08 -8.51 -10.62
C LEU A 229 13.12 -7.69 -11.92
N PHE A 230 13.87 -6.61 -11.96
CA PHE A 230 14.08 -5.84 -13.20
C PHE A 230 15.29 -6.36 -13.98
N SER A 231 16.43 -6.62 -13.32
CA SER A 231 17.69 -6.90 -13.99
C SER A 231 17.91 -8.36 -14.35
N ASP A 232 17.43 -9.31 -13.53
CA ASP A 232 17.75 -10.73 -13.67
C ASP A 232 16.62 -11.54 -14.31
N VAL A 233 15.46 -10.92 -14.54
CA VAL A 233 14.37 -11.51 -15.30
C VAL A 233 14.62 -11.34 -16.79
N ASP A 234 14.38 -12.41 -17.55
CA ASP A 234 14.46 -12.40 -19.01
C ASP A 234 13.14 -11.91 -19.63
N TRP A 235 12.93 -10.59 -19.50
CA TRP A 235 11.77 -9.95 -20.09
C TRP A 235 11.83 -10.03 -21.59
N PRO A 236 10.75 -10.43 -22.29
CA PRO A 236 10.68 -10.27 -23.74
C PRO A 236 10.62 -8.78 -24.11
N ALA A 237 10.66 -8.48 -25.41
CA ALA A 237 10.39 -7.12 -25.86
C ALA A 237 8.95 -6.72 -25.51
N LEU A 238 8.80 -5.71 -24.63
CA LEU A 238 7.52 -5.25 -24.10
C LEU A 238 7.20 -3.82 -24.56
N ASP A 239 5.97 -3.59 -24.96
CA ASP A 239 5.44 -2.25 -25.20
C ASP A 239 5.03 -1.59 -23.87
N LEU A 240 4.64 -2.43 -22.88
CA LEU A 240 4.24 -2.00 -21.54
C LEU A 240 4.59 -3.04 -20.48
N LEU A 241 5.17 -2.58 -19.37
CA LEU A 241 5.26 -3.33 -18.12
C LEU A 241 4.30 -2.71 -17.09
N VAL A 242 3.35 -3.48 -16.63
CA VAL A 242 2.47 -3.10 -15.51
C VAL A 242 3.14 -3.55 -14.22
N VAL A 243 3.31 -2.66 -13.25
CA VAL A 243 3.89 -2.95 -11.94
C VAL A 243 2.81 -2.88 -10.89
N ASP A 244 2.49 -4.01 -10.29
CA ASP A 244 1.63 -4.10 -9.12
C ASP A 244 2.44 -3.70 -7.89
N MET A 245 2.14 -2.51 -7.33
CA MET A 245 2.91 -1.90 -6.26
C MET A 245 2.58 -2.52 -4.90
N PRO A 246 3.50 -2.48 -3.91
CA PRO A 246 3.12 -2.76 -2.53
C PRO A 246 1.96 -1.87 -2.08
N PRO A 247 1.11 -2.29 -1.14
CA PRO A 247 0.05 -1.43 -0.61
C PRO A 247 0.60 -0.32 0.27
N GLY A 248 -0.12 0.80 0.34
CA GLY A 248 0.25 1.94 1.18
C GLY A 248 1.24 2.92 0.52
N THR A 249 1.94 3.70 1.35
CA THR A 249 2.86 4.77 0.93
C THR A 249 4.21 4.69 1.66
N GLY A 250 4.58 3.50 2.13
CA GLY A 250 5.81 3.25 2.90
C GLY A 250 7.09 3.29 2.07
N ASP A 251 8.23 3.01 2.75
CA ASP A 251 9.58 3.12 2.16
C ASP A 251 9.78 2.25 0.92
N ALA A 252 9.23 1.05 0.88
CA ALA A 252 9.32 0.15 -0.27
C ALA A 252 8.67 0.77 -1.52
N HIS A 253 7.50 1.38 -1.33
CA HIS A 253 6.76 2.07 -2.38
C HIS A 253 7.55 3.28 -2.91
N LEU A 254 8.00 4.16 -2.00
CA LEU A 254 8.79 5.34 -2.36
C LEU A 254 10.08 4.97 -3.10
N THR A 255 10.75 3.93 -2.63
CA THR A 255 11.98 3.43 -3.23
C THR A 255 11.78 2.94 -4.66
N LEU A 256 10.72 2.17 -4.90
CA LEU A 256 10.38 1.67 -6.23
C LEU A 256 10.10 2.83 -7.19
N VAL A 257 9.29 3.81 -6.76
CA VAL A 257 8.97 5.01 -7.56
C VAL A 257 10.21 5.85 -7.88
N GLN A 258 11.18 5.91 -6.98
CA GLN A 258 12.44 6.65 -7.21
C GLN A 258 13.41 5.95 -8.17
N ARG A 259 13.36 4.62 -8.24
CA ARG A 259 14.32 3.80 -9.00
C ARG A 259 13.82 3.38 -10.37
N VAL A 260 12.51 3.21 -10.52
CA VAL A 260 11.89 2.79 -11.78
C VAL A 260 11.37 4.02 -12.53
N PRO A 261 11.73 4.22 -13.80
CA PRO A 261 11.22 5.33 -14.60
C PRO A 261 9.77 5.05 -15.01
N LEU A 262 8.82 5.42 -14.14
CA LEU A 262 7.39 5.23 -14.38
C LEU A 262 6.87 6.26 -15.39
N ASN A 263 6.20 5.80 -16.44
CA ASN A 263 5.50 6.62 -17.43
C ASN A 263 4.13 7.08 -16.93
N GLY A 264 3.62 6.43 -15.87
CA GLY A 264 2.37 6.82 -15.24
C GLY A 264 1.99 5.93 -14.08
N ALA A 265 0.99 6.37 -13.31
CA ALA A 265 0.44 5.61 -12.20
C ALA A 265 -1.10 5.59 -12.25
N ILE A 266 -1.70 4.44 -11.94
CA ILE A 266 -3.13 4.25 -11.75
C ILE A 266 -3.37 4.03 -10.26
N ILE A 267 -4.32 4.76 -9.68
CA ILE A 267 -4.69 4.63 -8.28
C ILE A 267 -5.98 3.82 -8.17
N VAL A 268 -5.93 2.70 -7.49
CA VAL A 268 -7.10 1.85 -7.21
C VAL A 268 -7.62 2.13 -5.80
N SER A 269 -8.90 2.42 -5.69
CA SER A 269 -9.61 2.65 -4.43
C SER A 269 -10.97 1.94 -4.44
N THR A 270 -11.59 1.83 -3.28
CA THR A 270 -13.01 1.44 -3.15
C THR A 270 -13.84 2.67 -2.78
N PRO A 271 -15.19 2.64 -2.89
CA PRO A 271 -16.04 3.80 -2.57
C PRO A 271 -15.97 4.28 -1.11
N GLN A 272 -15.41 3.45 -0.21
CA GLN A 272 -15.37 3.75 1.23
C GLN A 272 -14.44 4.91 1.57
N ASP A 273 -14.85 5.81 2.46
CA ASP A 273 -14.12 7.03 2.85
C ASP A 273 -12.68 6.79 3.30
N LEU A 274 -12.43 5.74 4.09
CA LEU A 274 -11.08 5.39 4.54
C LEU A 274 -10.14 5.05 3.38
N ALA A 275 -10.65 4.35 2.35
CA ALA A 275 -9.86 4.04 1.16
C ALA A 275 -9.52 5.30 0.35
N LEU A 276 -10.44 6.26 0.30
CA LEU A 276 -10.26 7.54 -0.39
C LEU A 276 -9.23 8.43 0.28
N ILE A 277 -9.19 8.46 1.62
CA ILE A 277 -8.15 9.19 2.38
C ILE A 277 -6.75 8.66 2.03
N ASP A 278 -6.61 7.34 1.99
CA ASP A 278 -5.33 6.72 1.67
C ASP A 278 -4.96 6.85 0.19
N ALA A 279 -5.94 6.84 -0.72
CA ALA A 279 -5.72 7.14 -2.13
C ALA A 279 -5.18 8.58 -2.35
N ARG A 280 -5.64 9.56 -1.57
CA ARG A 280 -5.10 10.93 -1.58
C ARG A 280 -3.62 10.98 -1.17
N LYS A 281 -3.21 10.17 -0.17
CA LYS A 281 -1.80 10.06 0.23
C LYS A 281 -0.94 9.47 -0.90
N GLY A 282 -1.45 8.42 -1.57
CA GLY A 282 -0.79 7.82 -2.73
C GLY A 282 -0.60 8.81 -3.87
N LEU A 283 -1.63 9.60 -4.19
CA LEU A 283 -1.55 10.67 -5.19
C LEU A 283 -0.47 11.70 -4.84
N ALA A 284 -0.47 12.20 -3.60
CA ALA A 284 0.51 13.18 -3.15
C ALA A 284 1.96 12.66 -3.28
N MET A 285 2.19 11.37 -3.09
CA MET A 285 3.49 10.73 -3.29
C MET A 285 3.90 10.75 -4.76
N PHE A 286 3.03 10.35 -5.70
CA PHE A 286 3.33 10.38 -7.13
C PHE A 286 3.57 11.82 -7.62
N GLN A 287 2.81 12.79 -7.14
CA GLN A 287 3.04 14.21 -7.45
C GLN A 287 4.42 14.69 -6.96
N ARG A 288 4.83 14.34 -5.73
CA ARG A 288 6.15 14.70 -5.19
C ARG A 288 7.30 14.05 -5.97
N THR A 289 7.09 12.87 -6.51
CA THR A 289 8.08 12.14 -7.30
C THR A 289 7.99 12.43 -8.80
N GLN A 290 7.12 13.36 -9.21
CA GLN A 290 6.92 13.77 -10.60
C GLN A 290 6.54 12.60 -11.53
N VAL A 291 5.78 11.63 -11.02
CA VAL A 291 5.18 10.57 -11.83
C VAL A 291 3.79 11.01 -12.26
N PRO A 292 3.49 11.02 -13.56
CA PRO A 292 2.16 11.36 -14.05
C PRO A 292 1.10 10.40 -13.47
N VAL A 293 -0.02 10.92 -12.99
CA VAL A 293 -1.14 10.08 -12.56
C VAL A 293 -2.13 9.98 -13.70
N LEU A 294 -2.23 8.79 -14.30
CA LEU A 294 -3.14 8.48 -15.41
C LEU A 294 -4.60 8.58 -14.96
N GLY A 295 -4.86 8.30 -13.67
CA GLY A 295 -6.16 8.50 -13.08
C GLY A 295 -6.47 7.53 -11.95
N MET A 296 -7.73 7.58 -11.51
CA MET A 296 -8.28 6.77 -10.42
C MET A 296 -9.31 5.77 -10.94
N VAL A 297 -9.26 4.55 -10.39
CA VAL A 297 -10.24 3.47 -10.62
C VAL A 297 -10.98 3.23 -9.32
N GLU A 298 -12.32 3.22 -9.38
CA GLU A 298 -13.17 2.77 -8.28
C GLU A 298 -13.43 1.27 -8.42
N ASN A 299 -12.85 0.45 -7.55
CA ASN A 299 -13.12 -0.98 -7.53
C ASN A 299 -14.21 -1.31 -6.50
N MET A 300 -14.91 -2.42 -6.70
CA MET A 300 -16.03 -2.86 -5.85
C MET A 300 -17.16 -1.81 -5.78
N SER A 301 -17.41 -1.10 -6.90
CA SER A 301 -18.40 -0.02 -6.97
C SER A 301 -19.83 -0.51 -6.83
N LEU A 302 -20.13 -1.66 -7.43
CA LEU A 302 -21.45 -2.26 -7.47
C LEU A 302 -21.36 -3.77 -7.33
N PHE A 303 -22.39 -4.35 -6.75
CA PHE A 303 -22.66 -5.79 -6.78
C PHE A 303 -23.81 -6.08 -7.75
N HIS A 304 -23.55 -6.87 -8.76
CA HIS A 304 -24.57 -7.36 -9.68
C HIS A 304 -25.18 -8.66 -9.12
N CYS A 305 -26.44 -8.62 -8.73
CA CYS A 305 -27.11 -9.79 -8.16
C CYS A 305 -27.32 -10.86 -9.25
N SER A 306 -26.71 -12.02 -9.11
CA SER A 306 -26.84 -13.13 -10.07
C SER A 306 -28.26 -13.73 -10.09
N HIS A 307 -29.07 -13.47 -9.07
CA HIS A 307 -30.44 -13.99 -8.96
C HIS A 307 -31.47 -13.09 -9.65
N CYS A 308 -31.43 -11.78 -9.41
CA CYS A 308 -32.44 -10.84 -9.93
C CYS A 308 -31.90 -9.82 -10.92
N GLY A 309 -30.59 -9.79 -11.17
CA GLY A 309 -29.95 -8.84 -12.09
C GLY A 309 -29.86 -7.40 -11.57
N GLN A 310 -30.25 -7.12 -10.32
CA GLN A 310 -30.23 -5.77 -9.78
C GLN A 310 -28.82 -5.37 -9.30
N ASP A 311 -28.42 -4.14 -9.63
CA ASP A 311 -27.18 -3.54 -9.15
C ASP A 311 -27.38 -2.92 -7.76
N THR A 312 -26.48 -3.23 -6.83
CA THR A 312 -26.55 -2.74 -5.45
C THR A 312 -25.19 -2.19 -5.03
N PRO A 313 -25.10 -0.92 -4.58
CA PRO A 313 -23.86 -0.31 -4.11
C PRO A 313 -23.54 -0.71 -2.66
N ILE A 314 -23.05 -1.93 -2.44
CA ILE A 314 -22.83 -2.50 -1.10
C ILE A 314 -21.85 -1.66 -0.26
N PHE A 315 -20.81 -1.11 -0.89
CA PHE A 315 -19.78 -0.30 -0.24
C PHE A 315 -19.92 1.20 -0.49
N GLY A 316 -21.08 1.66 -0.98
CA GLY A 316 -21.26 3.01 -1.54
C GLY A 316 -20.92 3.05 -3.03
N HIS A 317 -21.05 4.21 -3.66
CA HIS A 317 -20.81 4.41 -5.09
C HIS A 317 -20.35 5.85 -5.36
N GLY A 318 -19.42 6.01 -6.32
CA GLY A 318 -18.99 7.31 -6.82
C GLY A 318 -18.00 8.06 -5.92
N GLY A 319 -17.55 7.48 -4.81
CA GLY A 319 -16.61 8.12 -3.91
C GLY A 319 -15.26 8.40 -4.55
N ALA A 320 -14.74 7.45 -5.33
CA ALA A 320 -13.48 7.62 -6.05
C ALA A 320 -13.63 8.61 -7.23
N GLN A 321 -14.78 8.63 -7.89
CA GLN A 321 -15.06 9.62 -8.93
C GLN A 321 -15.06 11.04 -8.36
N SER A 322 -15.82 11.29 -7.30
CA SER A 322 -15.88 12.59 -6.62
C SER A 322 -14.50 13.02 -6.09
N THR A 323 -13.71 12.04 -5.60
CA THR A 323 -12.34 12.31 -5.15
C THR A 323 -11.42 12.66 -6.32
N ALA A 324 -11.51 11.98 -7.45
CA ALA A 324 -10.73 12.28 -8.64
C ALA A 324 -11.04 13.69 -9.17
N GLU A 325 -12.32 14.05 -9.25
CA GLU A 325 -12.79 15.40 -9.64
C GLU A 325 -12.24 16.48 -8.69
N ALA A 326 -12.34 16.26 -7.37
CA ALA A 326 -11.83 17.21 -6.37
C ALA A 326 -10.31 17.39 -6.41
N LEU A 327 -9.57 16.38 -6.88
CA LEU A 327 -8.11 16.39 -7.00
C LEU A 327 -7.62 16.78 -8.40
N GLY A 328 -8.51 17.01 -9.34
CA GLY A 328 -8.18 17.39 -10.72
C GLY A 328 -7.46 16.30 -11.51
N ILE A 329 -7.71 15.02 -11.20
CA ILE A 329 -7.15 13.87 -11.91
C ILE A 329 -8.23 13.11 -12.68
N PRO A 330 -7.89 12.41 -13.78
CA PRO A 330 -8.87 11.64 -14.54
C PRO A 330 -9.54 10.54 -13.70
N PHE A 331 -10.86 10.37 -13.83
CA PHE A 331 -11.55 9.18 -13.39
C PHE A 331 -11.57 8.17 -14.53
N LEU A 332 -10.91 7.02 -14.35
CA LEU A 332 -10.72 6.01 -15.41
C LEU A 332 -11.93 5.09 -15.54
N GLY A 333 -12.67 4.86 -14.45
CA GLY A 333 -13.87 4.06 -14.47
C GLY A 333 -14.16 3.36 -13.14
N ALA A 334 -15.35 2.77 -13.07
CA ALA A 334 -15.81 1.97 -11.94
C ALA A 334 -15.82 0.49 -12.33
N LEU A 335 -15.37 -0.35 -11.42
CA LEU A 335 -15.35 -1.81 -11.55
C LEU A 335 -16.33 -2.41 -10.53
N PRO A 336 -17.31 -3.20 -10.95
CA PRO A 336 -18.16 -3.94 -10.03
C PRO A 336 -17.37 -5.02 -9.28
N LEU A 337 -17.99 -5.71 -8.34
CA LEU A 337 -17.36 -6.82 -7.57
C LEU A 337 -16.90 -7.98 -8.46
N ASP A 338 -17.58 -8.23 -9.56
CA ASP A 338 -17.22 -9.23 -10.58
C ASP A 338 -17.20 -8.58 -11.96
N PRO A 339 -16.14 -7.81 -12.30
CA PRO A 339 -16.08 -7.05 -13.51
C PRO A 339 -15.75 -7.93 -14.72
N ALA A 340 -16.51 -7.77 -15.79
CA ALA A 340 -16.16 -8.35 -17.09
C ALA A 340 -14.86 -7.70 -17.64
N ILE A 341 -14.08 -8.48 -18.39
CA ILE A 341 -12.83 -7.99 -19.01
C ILE A 341 -13.04 -6.74 -19.90
N GLN A 342 -14.20 -6.57 -20.47
CA GLN A 342 -14.56 -5.40 -21.27
C GLN A 342 -14.50 -4.09 -20.46
N THR A 343 -14.80 -4.11 -19.17
CA THR A 343 -14.70 -2.94 -18.31
C THR A 343 -13.23 -2.53 -18.13
N TYR A 344 -12.35 -3.50 -17.94
CA TYR A 344 -10.90 -3.26 -17.89
C TYR A 344 -10.35 -2.75 -19.22
N ARG A 345 -10.89 -3.26 -20.35
CA ARG A 345 -10.50 -2.81 -21.69
C ARG A 345 -10.81 -1.33 -21.91
N GLN A 346 -11.94 -0.83 -21.45
CA GLN A 346 -12.27 0.60 -21.50
C GLN A 346 -11.30 1.46 -20.68
N ILE A 347 -10.90 0.99 -19.51
CA ILE A 347 -9.91 1.67 -18.66
C ILE A 347 -8.53 1.65 -19.36
N ALA A 348 -8.11 0.50 -19.88
CA ALA A 348 -6.85 0.35 -20.60
C ALA A 348 -6.78 1.26 -21.83
N GLU A 349 -7.88 1.41 -22.58
CA GLU A 349 -7.98 2.31 -23.74
C GLU A 349 -7.74 3.78 -23.33
N ARG A 350 -8.37 4.24 -22.24
CA ARG A 350 -8.16 5.60 -21.71
C ARG A 350 -6.71 5.83 -21.29
N CYS A 351 -6.11 4.86 -20.62
CA CYS A 351 -4.70 4.92 -20.24
C CYS A 351 -3.77 4.91 -21.48
N ARG A 352 -4.08 4.09 -22.50
CA ARG A 352 -3.32 4.01 -23.75
C ARG A 352 -3.26 5.36 -24.44
N GLN A 353 -4.39 6.05 -24.54
CA GLN A 353 -4.46 7.39 -25.17
C GLN A 353 -3.54 8.38 -24.45
N GLN A 354 -3.50 8.38 -23.12
CA GLN A 354 -2.61 9.24 -22.34
C GLN A 354 -1.12 8.86 -22.44
N LEU A 355 -0.81 7.59 -22.63
CA LEU A 355 0.56 7.10 -22.78
C LEU A 355 1.15 7.33 -24.19
N GLN A 356 0.31 7.63 -25.16
CA GLN A 356 0.70 7.90 -26.56
C GLN A 356 0.73 9.40 -26.88
N SER A 357 0.09 10.24 -26.04
CA SER A 357 0.15 11.71 -26.12
C SER A 357 1.48 12.25 -25.59
#